data_ab825d81e7be9a2bddb65d0d7e3ee99d
#
_entry.id   ab825d81e7be9a2bddb65d0d7e3ee99d
#
_cell.length_a   1.000
_cell.length_b   1.000
_cell.length_c   1.000
_cell.angle_alpha   90.00
_cell.angle_beta   90.00
_cell.angle_gamma   90.00
#
_symmetry.space_group_name_H-M   'P 1'
#
loop_
_entity.id
_entity.type
_entity.pdbx_description
1 polymer ?
#
loop_
_entity_poly.entity_id
_entity_poly.type
_entity_poly.pdbx_seq_one_letter_code
_entity_poly.pdbx_strand_id
1 'polypeptide(L)'
;MFPKKRSRFFSAMSAALLVFAGVVATRGQAQPQAQAQVQGQTQPQAPQRQRQDPRLQVPMDPDRARELYVSKDQKDQSIGTDYEAQMKNRVAADARYPGLCKGIIDYQKVSYRSRIGDLDVPAHLFQPLQKRGPKGHAAMIWVHGGVHGNWGLTMFPFVKEAVERGYVIIAPDYRGSTGYGEAYHQAIDYGGYEVDDTISAVDYLKTLPHVDTDRIGMMGWSHGGYITLMSLFRDAHPFKAGAAIVPVTNLVFRLSYKGPDYQWDFSTQKRIQGLPFEKPAIYIERSPLYHVDKLKVPLLVHVATNDLDVNYVEDQQIVDALRSRKPDLAETKTYVDPPTWGSSGGHSFSRRVDAKTLQRVDSPEQIDSWNRTWVFFEWILRPYEDRSKPTTK
;
A
#
# COMPACT_ATOMS: atom_id res chain seq x y z
N MET A 1 -3.93 44.07 38.52
CA MET A 1 -4.75 45.27 38.31
C MET A 1 -5.48 45.07 36.96
N PHE A 2 -6.72 44.68 37.06
CA PHE A 2 -7.64 44.57 35.89
C PHE A 2 -8.18 45.94 35.52
N PRO A 3 -8.76 46.17 34.29
CA PRO A 3 -10.11 45.69 34.09
C PRO A 3 -10.46 45.11 32.69
N LYS A 4 -11.51 44.29 32.72
CA LYS A 4 -12.32 43.81 31.64
C LYS A 4 -13.05 44.93 30.88
N LYS A 5 -13.26 44.74 29.56
CA LYS A 5 -14.47 45.27 28.88
C LYS A 5 -15.02 44.22 27.95
N ARG A 6 -16.28 43.85 28.25
CA ARG A 6 -17.24 43.12 27.36
C ARG A 6 -17.88 44.16 26.43
N SER A 7 -18.12 43.78 25.17
CA SER A 7 -19.25 44.37 24.41
C SER A 7 -19.94 43.26 23.62
N ARG A 8 -21.22 43.12 23.93
CA ARG A 8 -22.24 42.39 23.21
C ARG A 8 -22.63 43.18 22.00
N PHE A 9 -22.86 42.54 20.85
CA PHE A 9 -23.80 43.06 19.84
C PHE A 9 -24.75 41.98 19.38
N PHE A 10 -25.98 42.40 19.25
CA PHE A 10 -27.22 41.67 19.09
C PHE A 10 -27.45 41.20 17.66
N SER A 11 -28.13 40.12 17.59
CA SER A 11 -29.04 39.50 16.64
C SER A 11 -29.70 40.43 15.60
N ALA A 12 -29.83 39.94 14.35
CA ALA A 12 -30.98 40.22 13.49
C ALA A 12 -31.25 38.99 12.61
N MET A 13 -32.33 38.28 12.95
CA MET A 13 -32.99 37.31 12.08
C MET A 13 -33.74 38.08 10.98
N SER A 14 -33.63 37.67 9.72
CA SER A 14 -34.56 38.02 8.65
C SER A 14 -35.11 36.73 8.07
N ALA A 15 -36.41 36.52 8.35
CA ALA A 15 -37.23 35.48 7.76
C ALA A 15 -37.68 35.92 6.37
N ALA A 16 -37.46 35.11 5.34
CA ALA A 16 -38.03 35.27 4.02
C ALA A 16 -39.19 34.28 3.85
N LEU A 17 -40.41 34.79 3.79
CA LEU A 17 -41.62 34.06 3.43
C LEU A 17 -41.62 33.77 1.92
N LEU A 18 -41.74 32.51 1.53
CA LEU A 18 -42.04 32.09 0.17
C LEU A 18 -43.55 31.79 0.07
N VAL A 19 -44.22 32.60 -0.75
CA VAL A 19 -45.64 32.48 -1.10
C VAL A 19 -45.78 31.39 -2.16
N PHE A 20 -46.59 30.35 -1.87
CA PHE A 20 -47.06 29.38 -2.86
C PHE A 20 -48.29 29.97 -3.61
N ALA A 21 -48.13 30.18 -4.92
CA ALA A 21 -49.26 30.45 -5.81
C ALA A 21 -49.72 29.12 -6.42
N GLY A 22 -50.94 28.72 -6.08
CA GLY A 22 -51.61 27.56 -6.66
C GLY A 22 -52.09 27.85 -8.07
N VAL A 23 -51.81 26.97 -9.01
CA VAL A 23 -52.41 26.96 -10.36
C VAL A 23 -53.51 25.91 -10.40
N VAL A 24 -54.72 26.35 -10.62
CA VAL A 24 -55.93 25.54 -10.83
C VAL A 24 -55.88 24.92 -12.23
N ALA A 25 -55.94 23.62 -12.31
CA ALA A 25 -55.99 22.88 -13.56
C ALA A 25 -57.45 22.83 -14.08
N THR A 26 -57.70 23.41 -15.22
CA THR A 26 -58.95 23.26 -15.98
C THR A 26 -58.85 22.00 -16.86
N ARG A 27 -59.86 21.13 -16.73
CA ARG A 27 -60.09 19.96 -17.58
C ARG A 27 -60.45 20.40 -19.02
N GLY A 28 -59.58 20.05 -20.00
CA GLY A 28 -59.89 20.08 -21.42
C GLY A 28 -60.17 18.69 -21.94
N GLN A 29 -61.25 18.55 -22.68
CA GLN A 29 -61.75 17.31 -23.24
C GLN A 29 -60.84 16.73 -24.31
N ALA A 30 -60.67 15.41 -24.28
CA ALA A 30 -59.94 14.65 -25.28
C ALA A 30 -60.71 14.51 -26.61
N GLN A 31 -60.07 14.82 -27.72
CA GLN A 31 -60.46 14.34 -29.05
C GLN A 31 -59.51 13.19 -29.47
N PRO A 32 -60.03 12.17 -30.17
CA PRO A 32 -59.23 11.03 -30.59
C PRO A 32 -58.39 11.38 -31.82
N GLN A 33 -57.07 11.37 -31.70
CA GLN A 33 -56.16 11.42 -32.83
C GLN A 33 -55.90 10.00 -33.36
N ALA A 34 -56.00 9.87 -34.68
CA ALA A 34 -55.79 8.65 -35.46
C ALA A 34 -54.38 8.06 -35.26
N GLN A 35 -54.32 6.78 -34.99
CA GLN A 35 -53.09 6.01 -34.98
C GLN A 35 -52.52 5.92 -36.40
N ALA A 36 -51.41 6.67 -36.66
CA ALA A 36 -50.55 6.38 -37.79
C ALA A 36 -49.65 5.18 -37.42
N GLN A 37 -49.90 4.07 -38.08
CA GLN A 37 -48.98 2.94 -38.03
C GLN A 37 -47.63 3.33 -38.66
N VAL A 38 -46.64 3.58 -37.83
CA VAL A 38 -45.26 3.63 -38.28
C VAL A 38 -44.77 2.17 -38.39
N GLN A 39 -44.69 1.66 -39.61
CA GLN A 39 -44.01 0.43 -39.90
C GLN A 39 -42.54 0.57 -39.48
N GLY A 40 -42.20 -0.06 -38.37
CA GLY A 40 -40.85 -0.16 -37.89
C GLY A 40 -40.02 -1.00 -38.85
N GLN A 41 -39.11 -0.37 -39.59
CA GLN A 41 -38.02 -1.06 -40.23
C GLN A 41 -37.13 -1.63 -39.14
N THR A 42 -37.22 -2.91 -38.87
CA THR A 42 -36.26 -3.68 -38.09
C THR A 42 -34.93 -3.66 -38.85
N GLN A 43 -34.01 -2.80 -38.43
CA GLN A 43 -32.60 -2.98 -38.80
C GLN A 43 -32.14 -4.34 -38.31
N PRO A 44 -31.47 -5.14 -39.15
CA PRO A 44 -30.91 -6.41 -38.71
C PRO A 44 -29.86 -6.07 -37.63
N GLN A 45 -30.15 -6.43 -36.38
CA GLN A 45 -29.15 -6.45 -35.32
C GLN A 45 -28.04 -7.38 -35.80
N ALA A 46 -26.85 -6.85 -35.98
CA ALA A 46 -25.65 -7.67 -36.16
C ALA A 46 -25.62 -8.69 -35.01
N PRO A 47 -25.33 -9.96 -35.30
CA PRO A 47 -25.27 -10.97 -34.26
C PRO A 47 -24.27 -10.49 -33.22
N GLN A 48 -24.73 -10.20 -32.02
CA GLN A 48 -23.86 -10.04 -30.86
C GLN A 48 -23.15 -11.39 -30.72
N ARG A 49 -21.93 -11.48 -31.26
CA ARG A 49 -21.01 -12.53 -30.87
C ARG A 49 -20.78 -12.28 -29.36
N GLN A 50 -21.57 -12.96 -28.53
CA GLN A 50 -21.13 -13.25 -27.19
C GLN A 50 -19.75 -13.88 -27.37
N ARG A 51 -18.72 -13.12 -27.07
CA ARG A 51 -17.40 -13.70 -26.81
C ARG A 51 -17.60 -14.59 -25.60
N GLN A 52 -17.96 -15.85 -25.83
CA GLN A 52 -17.86 -16.84 -24.78
C GLN A 52 -16.40 -16.89 -24.39
N ASP A 53 -16.11 -16.43 -23.18
CA ASP A 53 -14.77 -16.51 -22.63
C ASP A 53 -14.38 -18.01 -22.63
N PRO A 54 -13.37 -18.41 -23.40
CA PRO A 54 -12.97 -19.82 -23.49
C PRO A 54 -12.66 -20.42 -22.11
N ARG A 55 -12.30 -19.56 -21.14
CA ARG A 55 -12.01 -19.93 -19.74
C ARG A 55 -13.23 -20.45 -18.99
N LEU A 56 -14.44 -20.09 -19.40
CA LEU A 56 -15.69 -20.51 -18.76
C LEU A 56 -16.20 -21.89 -19.26
N GLN A 57 -15.60 -22.46 -20.30
CA GLN A 57 -16.09 -23.69 -20.95
C GLN A 57 -15.29 -24.94 -20.62
N VAL A 58 -14.18 -24.83 -19.93
CA VAL A 58 -13.31 -25.96 -19.61
C VAL A 58 -13.13 -26.03 -18.10
N PRO A 59 -13.40 -27.19 -17.45
CA PRO A 59 -12.99 -27.40 -16.07
C PRO A 59 -11.51 -27.10 -15.98
N MET A 60 -11.10 -26.24 -15.02
CA MET A 60 -9.71 -25.85 -14.85
C MET A 60 -8.89 -27.05 -14.38
N ASP A 61 -8.42 -27.82 -15.33
CA ASP A 61 -7.27 -28.69 -15.18
C ASP A 61 -6.02 -27.80 -15.23
N PRO A 62 -5.21 -27.71 -14.15
CA PRO A 62 -4.05 -26.83 -14.11
C PRO A 62 -3.04 -27.11 -15.23
N ASP A 63 -2.87 -28.37 -15.64
CA ASP A 63 -1.91 -28.72 -16.68
C ASP A 63 -2.44 -28.33 -18.07
N ARG A 64 -3.73 -28.49 -18.30
CA ARG A 64 -4.38 -28.03 -19.54
C ARG A 64 -4.49 -26.49 -19.58
N ALA A 65 -4.67 -25.84 -18.45
CA ALA A 65 -4.60 -24.39 -18.36
C ALA A 65 -3.21 -23.88 -18.75
N ARG A 66 -2.14 -24.54 -18.30
CA ARG A 66 -0.76 -24.23 -18.71
C ARG A 66 -0.55 -24.36 -20.22
N GLU A 67 -1.08 -25.40 -20.85
CA GLU A 67 -0.96 -25.59 -22.31
C GLU A 67 -1.73 -24.56 -23.12
N LEU A 68 -2.92 -24.18 -22.67
CA LEU A 68 -3.83 -23.30 -23.42
C LEU A 68 -3.66 -21.82 -23.14
N TYR A 69 -3.18 -21.48 -21.94
CA TYR A 69 -3.16 -20.10 -21.43
C TYR A 69 -1.78 -19.64 -20.98
N VAL A 70 -0.71 -20.38 -21.26
CA VAL A 70 0.64 -19.88 -21.08
C VAL A 70 0.82 -18.67 -21.99
N SER A 71 0.50 -17.52 -21.44
CA SER A 71 0.86 -16.25 -22.07
C SER A 71 2.38 -16.12 -22.04
N LYS A 72 2.99 -15.83 -23.18
CA LYS A 72 4.39 -15.42 -23.24
C LYS A 72 4.56 -13.96 -22.77
N ASP A 73 3.45 -13.27 -22.47
CA ASP A 73 3.45 -11.95 -21.88
C ASP A 73 3.68 -12.08 -20.37
N GLN A 74 4.81 -11.56 -19.89
CA GLN A 74 5.17 -11.51 -18.46
C GLN A 74 4.14 -10.75 -17.59
N LYS A 75 3.16 -10.10 -18.21
CA LYS A 75 2.08 -9.40 -17.51
C LYS A 75 0.93 -10.30 -17.11
N ASP A 76 0.83 -11.48 -17.70
CA ASP A 76 -0.14 -12.50 -17.31
C ASP A 76 0.45 -13.33 -16.17
N GLN A 77 0.27 -12.84 -14.95
CA GLN A 77 0.87 -13.44 -13.74
C GLN A 77 0.10 -14.66 -13.22
N SER A 78 -1.10 -14.91 -13.70
CA SER A 78 -1.97 -15.95 -13.15
C SER A 78 -1.68 -17.36 -13.68
N ILE A 79 -1.07 -17.46 -14.89
CA ILE A 79 -0.82 -18.74 -15.54
C ILE A 79 0.59 -18.76 -16.14
N GLY A 80 1.41 -19.68 -15.67
CA GLY A 80 2.75 -19.89 -16.23
C GLY A 80 3.89 -19.17 -15.49
N THR A 81 3.73 -18.92 -14.20
CA THR A 81 4.82 -18.39 -13.38
C THR A 81 6.00 -19.36 -13.35
N ASP A 82 7.13 -18.94 -13.88
CA ASP A 82 8.40 -19.70 -13.79
C ASP A 82 9.05 -19.47 -12.42
N TYR A 83 8.66 -20.27 -11.45
CA TYR A 83 9.19 -20.20 -10.09
C TYR A 83 10.68 -20.49 -10.01
N GLU A 84 11.22 -21.35 -10.89
CA GLU A 84 12.65 -21.64 -10.92
C GLU A 84 13.46 -20.44 -11.41
N ALA A 85 13.01 -19.79 -12.48
CA ALA A 85 13.64 -18.56 -12.95
C ALA A 85 13.57 -17.45 -11.89
N GLN A 86 12.43 -17.32 -11.20
CA GLN A 86 12.29 -16.36 -10.10
C GLN A 86 13.28 -16.66 -8.95
N MET A 87 13.45 -17.91 -8.56
CA MET A 87 14.43 -18.30 -7.53
C MET A 87 15.86 -18.00 -7.96
N LYS A 88 16.24 -18.31 -9.21
CA LYS A 88 17.56 -17.96 -9.77
C LYS A 88 17.79 -16.46 -9.74
N ASN A 89 16.80 -15.68 -10.16
CA ASN A 89 16.87 -14.22 -10.15
C ASN A 89 17.02 -13.68 -8.73
N ARG A 90 16.31 -14.25 -7.76
CA ARG A 90 16.43 -13.86 -6.34
C ARG A 90 17.84 -14.13 -5.81
N VAL A 91 18.37 -15.31 -6.03
CA VAL A 91 19.73 -15.68 -5.62
C VAL A 91 20.77 -14.74 -6.27
N ALA A 92 20.63 -14.47 -7.56
CA ALA A 92 21.53 -13.56 -8.27
C ALA A 92 21.45 -12.11 -7.74
N ALA A 93 20.25 -11.64 -7.39
CA ALA A 93 20.06 -10.32 -6.78
C ALA A 93 20.67 -10.26 -5.37
N ASP A 94 20.43 -11.28 -4.55
CA ASP A 94 20.96 -11.36 -3.18
C ASP A 94 22.48 -11.39 -3.16
N ALA A 95 23.12 -12.08 -4.11
CA ALA A 95 24.58 -12.15 -4.24
C ALA A 95 25.24 -10.78 -4.52
N ARG A 96 24.48 -9.77 -4.97
CA ARG A 96 25.02 -8.43 -5.23
C ARG A 96 25.12 -7.57 -3.97
N TYR A 97 24.28 -7.81 -2.94
CA TYR A 97 24.24 -6.96 -1.75
C TYR A 97 25.57 -6.91 -0.98
N PRO A 98 26.29 -8.01 -0.74
CA PRO A 98 27.58 -7.92 -0.05
C PRO A 98 28.57 -6.98 -0.72
N GLY A 99 28.61 -6.98 -2.06
CA GLY A 99 29.46 -6.07 -2.83
C GLY A 99 29.00 -4.59 -2.72
N LEU A 100 27.70 -4.34 -2.83
CA LEU A 100 27.12 -2.99 -2.72
C LEU A 100 27.29 -2.41 -1.31
N CYS A 101 27.23 -3.25 -0.28
CA CYS A 101 27.30 -2.83 1.12
C CYS A 101 28.76 -2.71 1.64
N LYS A 102 29.73 -3.27 0.93
CA LYS A 102 31.13 -3.36 1.39
C LYS A 102 31.70 -2.00 1.80
N GLY A 103 32.13 -1.91 3.06
CA GLY A 103 32.70 -0.69 3.62
C GLY A 103 31.71 0.44 3.91
N ILE A 104 30.40 0.21 3.72
CA ILE A 104 29.33 1.22 3.89
C ILE A 104 28.28 0.74 4.91
N ILE A 105 27.85 -0.50 4.80
CA ILE A 105 26.73 -1.09 5.56
C ILE A 105 27.13 -2.48 6.03
N ASP A 106 26.86 -2.82 7.29
CA ASP A 106 26.84 -4.21 7.74
C ASP A 106 25.54 -4.86 7.28
N TYR A 107 25.65 -5.66 6.23
CA TYR A 107 24.53 -6.34 5.58
C TYR A 107 24.52 -7.83 5.92
N GLN A 108 23.32 -8.34 6.20
CA GLN A 108 23.08 -9.75 6.40
C GLN A 108 21.76 -10.17 5.74
N LYS A 109 21.75 -11.33 5.07
CA LYS A 109 20.50 -12.02 4.74
C LYS A 109 20.14 -12.87 5.95
N VAL A 110 18.98 -12.63 6.52
CA VAL A 110 18.52 -13.29 7.75
C VAL A 110 17.17 -13.96 7.52
N SER A 111 16.74 -14.76 8.49
CA SER A 111 15.41 -15.33 8.54
C SER A 111 14.91 -15.27 9.98
N TYR A 112 13.60 -15.10 10.15
CA TYR A 112 12.96 -15.14 11.45
C TYR A 112 11.63 -15.89 11.38
N ARG A 113 11.20 -16.46 12.50
CA ARG A 113 9.93 -17.16 12.59
C ARG A 113 8.76 -16.18 12.63
N SER A 114 7.78 -16.37 11.74
CA SER A 114 6.49 -15.68 11.85
C SER A 114 5.76 -16.11 13.12
N ARG A 115 5.05 -15.19 13.75
CA ARG A 115 4.17 -15.48 14.89
C ARG A 115 2.98 -16.34 14.51
N ILE A 116 2.73 -16.50 13.22
CA ILE A 116 1.55 -17.19 12.72
C ILE A 116 1.89 -18.10 11.53
N GLY A 117 1.27 -19.30 11.52
CA GLY A 117 1.33 -20.20 10.37
C GLY A 117 2.65 -20.94 10.19
N ASP A 118 3.48 -21.06 11.23
CA ASP A 118 4.72 -21.86 11.24
C ASP A 118 5.62 -21.64 10.00
N LEU A 119 5.91 -20.37 9.70
CA LEU A 119 6.65 -19.95 8.51
C LEU A 119 7.93 -19.20 8.89
N ASP A 120 9.04 -19.52 8.23
CA ASP A 120 10.25 -18.71 8.29
C ASP A 120 10.20 -17.62 7.23
N VAL A 121 10.38 -16.38 7.67
CA VAL A 121 10.33 -15.18 6.82
C VAL A 121 11.75 -14.74 6.49
N PRO A 122 12.18 -14.83 5.22
CA PRO A 122 13.46 -14.27 4.79
C PRO A 122 13.43 -12.75 4.89
N ALA A 123 14.56 -12.15 5.27
CA ALA A 123 14.65 -10.70 5.34
C ALA A 123 16.08 -10.21 5.05
N HIS A 124 16.18 -8.96 4.64
CA HIS A 124 17.45 -8.25 4.52
C HIS A 124 17.64 -7.36 5.76
N LEU A 125 18.79 -7.51 6.42
CA LEU A 125 19.16 -6.67 7.54
C LEU A 125 20.30 -5.75 7.13
N PHE A 126 20.08 -4.45 7.26
CA PHE A 126 21.05 -3.41 6.96
C PHE A 126 21.33 -2.60 8.23
N GLN A 127 22.58 -2.50 8.62
CA GLN A 127 22.99 -1.89 9.88
C GLN A 127 24.18 -0.94 9.67
N PRO A 128 24.35 0.10 10.50
CA PRO A 128 25.57 0.86 10.52
C PRO A 128 26.80 -0.04 10.77
N LEU A 129 27.90 0.22 10.05
CA LEU A 129 29.15 -0.54 10.28
C LEU A 129 29.62 -0.40 11.73
N GLN A 130 29.59 0.83 12.25
CA GLN A 130 29.93 1.11 13.65
C GLN A 130 28.63 1.14 14.47
N LYS A 131 28.40 0.04 15.18
CA LYS A 131 27.24 -0.06 16.05
C LYS A 131 27.47 0.72 17.34
N ARG A 132 26.47 1.46 17.74
CA ARG A 132 26.38 2.10 19.06
C ARG A 132 26.19 1.01 20.12
N GLY A 133 26.36 1.38 21.38
CA GLY A 133 26.11 0.48 22.51
C GLY A 133 24.64 0.05 22.64
N PRO A 134 24.29 -0.63 23.73
CA PRO A 134 22.93 -1.12 23.95
C PRO A 134 21.86 -0.05 23.75
N LYS A 135 20.79 -0.36 23.00
CA LYS A 135 19.70 0.56 22.66
C LYS A 135 20.15 1.85 21.94
N GLY A 136 21.29 1.83 21.27
CA GLY A 136 21.86 3.02 20.62
C GLY A 136 21.19 3.42 19.32
N HIS A 137 20.53 2.50 18.59
CA HIS A 137 19.95 2.75 17.29
C HIS A 137 18.43 2.63 17.29
N ALA A 138 17.75 3.58 16.63
CA ALA A 138 16.39 3.39 16.18
C ALA A 138 16.35 2.37 15.03
N ALA A 139 15.21 1.72 14.83
CA ALA A 139 15.05 0.74 13.75
C ALA A 139 13.81 1.01 12.90
N MET A 140 13.81 0.48 11.68
CA MET A 140 12.65 0.53 10.79
C MET A 140 12.42 -0.84 10.17
N ILE A 141 11.15 -1.25 10.12
CA ILE A 141 10.70 -2.33 9.26
C ILE A 141 10.29 -1.69 7.94
N TRP A 142 10.91 -2.11 6.86
CA TRP A 142 10.68 -1.53 5.55
C TRP A 142 10.11 -2.57 4.60
N VAL A 143 8.83 -2.40 4.25
CA VAL A 143 8.03 -3.41 3.55
C VAL A 143 7.98 -3.11 2.06
N HIS A 144 8.30 -4.11 1.23
CA HIS A 144 8.22 -3.98 -0.22
C HIS A 144 6.78 -3.96 -0.72
N GLY A 145 6.58 -3.41 -1.94
CA GLY A 145 5.30 -3.38 -2.63
C GLY A 145 5.03 -4.63 -3.46
N GLY A 146 3.84 -4.63 -4.12
CA GLY A 146 3.33 -5.74 -4.92
C GLY A 146 2.97 -6.94 -4.04
N VAL A 147 1.82 -7.57 -4.25
CA VAL A 147 1.48 -8.76 -3.43
C VAL A 147 2.59 -9.80 -3.55
N HIS A 148 3.03 -10.05 -4.79
CA HIS A 148 4.09 -10.96 -5.14
C HIS A 148 5.39 -10.25 -5.53
N GLY A 149 5.68 -9.11 -4.91
CA GLY A 149 6.99 -8.46 -5.04
C GLY A 149 8.08 -9.17 -4.23
N ASN A 150 9.22 -8.54 -4.15
CA ASN A 150 10.30 -8.87 -3.23
C ASN A 150 11.14 -7.62 -2.95
N TRP A 151 12.02 -7.71 -1.97
CA TRP A 151 12.96 -6.65 -1.70
C TRP A 151 14.03 -6.56 -2.80
N GLY A 152 13.98 -5.50 -3.61
CA GLY A 152 14.80 -5.34 -4.82
C GLY A 152 16.00 -4.41 -4.64
N LEU A 153 17.00 -4.59 -5.52
CA LEU A 153 18.23 -3.79 -5.55
C LEU A 153 18.00 -2.28 -5.76
N THR A 154 16.92 -1.93 -6.43
CA THR A 154 16.55 -0.52 -6.65
C THR A 154 16.23 0.24 -5.37
N MET A 155 16.00 -0.47 -4.26
CA MET A 155 15.81 0.16 -2.96
C MET A 155 17.13 0.53 -2.27
N PHE A 156 18.26 0.04 -2.77
CA PHE A 156 19.58 0.22 -2.13
C PHE A 156 19.96 1.68 -1.86
N PRO A 157 19.81 2.65 -2.80
CA PRO A 157 20.20 4.04 -2.54
C PRO A 157 19.41 4.67 -1.37
N PHE A 158 18.16 4.29 -1.19
CA PHE A 158 17.33 4.81 -0.11
C PHE A 158 17.66 4.13 1.24
N VAL A 159 17.92 2.82 1.21
CA VAL A 159 18.37 2.10 2.42
C VAL A 159 19.72 2.60 2.89
N LYS A 160 20.64 2.85 1.95
CA LYS A 160 21.94 3.43 2.28
C LYS A 160 21.77 4.75 3.04
N GLU A 161 20.92 5.63 2.54
CA GLU A 161 20.61 6.90 3.19
C GLU A 161 20.01 6.71 4.60
N ALA A 162 19.10 5.73 4.77
CA ALA A 162 18.54 5.41 6.08
C ALA A 162 19.60 4.95 7.09
N VAL A 163 20.50 4.06 6.66
CA VAL A 163 21.59 3.55 7.52
C VAL A 163 22.60 4.65 7.86
N GLU A 164 22.92 5.53 6.92
CA GLU A 164 23.78 6.71 7.15
C GLU A 164 23.18 7.68 8.17
N ARG A 165 21.84 7.76 8.26
CA ARG A 165 21.11 8.51 9.30
C ARG A 165 21.13 7.80 10.66
N GLY A 166 21.61 6.57 10.76
CA GLY A 166 21.76 5.82 12.00
C GLY A 166 20.66 4.80 12.29
N TYR A 167 19.78 4.51 11.34
CA TYR A 167 18.77 3.46 11.48
C TYR A 167 19.36 2.06 11.27
N VAL A 168 18.81 1.09 12.00
CA VAL A 168 18.87 -0.33 11.63
C VAL A 168 17.63 -0.66 10.82
N ILE A 169 17.80 -1.20 9.62
CA ILE A 169 16.68 -1.53 8.72
C ILE A 169 16.55 -3.05 8.61
N ILE A 170 15.34 -3.57 8.83
CA ILE A 170 14.98 -4.92 8.45
C ILE A 170 13.90 -4.87 7.37
N ALA A 171 14.16 -5.54 6.26
CA ALA A 171 13.29 -5.57 5.09
C ALA A 171 12.83 -7.00 4.81
N PRO A 172 11.66 -7.40 5.31
CA PRO A 172 11.13 -8.75 5.13
C PRO A 172 10.62 -8.98 3.71
N ASP A 173 10.88 -10.18 3.19
CA ASP A 173 10.16 -10.77 2.08
C ASP A 173 9.04 -11.66 2.68
N TYR A 174 7.89 -11.05 3.00
CA TYR A 174 6.75 -11.71 3.65
C TYR A 174 6.17 -12.84 2.78
N ARG A 175 5.33 -13.73 3.37
CA ARG A 175 4.64 -14.81 2.60
C ARG A 175 3.99 -14.23 1.35
N GLY A 176 4.07 -14.96 0.25
CA GLY A 176 3.62 -14.46 -1.06
C GLY A 176 4.73 -13.77 -1.86
N SER A 177 5.88 -13.45 -1.27
CA SER A 177 6.99 -12.82 -1.99
C SER A 177 7.59 -13.74 -3.05
N THR A 178 8.00 -13.13 -4.16
CA THR A 178 8.60 -13.79 -5.31
C THR A 178 10.04 -14.22 -5.04
N GLY A 179 10.41 -15.39 -5.55
CA GLY A 179 11.78 -15.90 -5.53
C GLY A 179 12.08 -16.92 -4.41
N TYR A 180 11.02 -17.40 -3.74
CA TYR A 180 11.12 -18.41 -2.68
C TYR A 180 10.35 -19.70 -3.01
N GLY A 181 9.99 -19.89 -4.28
CA GLY A 181 9.26 -21.04 -4.78
C GLY A 181 7.74 -20.90 -4.68
N GLU A 182 7.05 -21.87 -5.31
CA GLU A 182 5.60 -21.84 -5.45
C GLU A 182 4.88 -21.87 -4.10
N ALA A 183 5.26 -22.74 -3.19
CA ALA A 183 4.60 -22.87 -1.90
C ALA A 183 4.65 -21.57 -1.07
N TYR A 184 5.76 -20.84 -1.14
CA TYR A 184 5.90 -19.54 -0.47
C TYR A 184 5.05 -18.47 -1.15
N HIS A 185 5.03 -18.46 -2.48
CA HIS A 185 4.23 -17.55 -3.28
C HIS A 185 2.73 -17.74 -3.01
N GLN A 186 2.25 -18.98 -3.00
CA GLN A 186 0.85 -19.32 -2.74
C GLN A 186 0.43 -19.19 -1.27
N ALA A 187 1.37 -19.01 -0.36
CA ALA A 187 1.08 -18.79 1.06
C ALA A 187 0.52 -17.38 1.36
N ILE A 188 0.38 -16.52 0.36
CA ILE A 188 -0.19 -15.19 0.50
C ILE A 188 -1.57 -15.24 1.18
N ASP A 189 -1.84 -14.27 2.04
CA ASP A 189 -3.12 -14.06 2.70
C ASP A 189 -3.37 -12.56 2.83
N TYR A 190 -3.79 -11.95 1.74
CA TYR A 190 -3.88 -10.51 1.55
C TYR A 190 -4.63 -9.80 2.69
N GLY A 191 -3.93 -8.98 3.46
CA GLY A 191 -4.43 -8.27 4.64
C GLY A 191 -4.55 -9.13 5.90
N GLY A 192 -4.00 -10.35 5.85
CA GLY A 192 -4.01 -11.29 6.97
C GLY A 192 -2.60 -11.62 7.47
N TYR A 193 -2.15 -12.82 7.18
CA TYR A 193 -0.92 -13.37 7.77
C TYR A 193 0.36 -12.70 7.29
N GLU A 194 0.41 -12.11 6.09
CA GLU A 194 1.59 -11.35 5.64
C GLU A 194 1.80 -10.07 6.47
N VAL A 195 0.74 -9.53 7.05
CA VAL A 195 0.83 -8.42 8.02
C VAL A 195 1.50 -8.91 9.30
N ASP A 196 1.14 -10.12 9.78
CA ASP A 196 1.78 -10.72 10.95
C ASP A 196 3.23 -11.08 10.69
N ASP A 197 3.58 -11.54 9.50
CA ASP A 197 4.97 -11.80 9.10
C ASP A 197 5.83 -10.55 9.29
N THR A 198 5.36 -9.41 8.81
CA THR A 198 6.12 -8.16 8.89
C THR A 198 6.22 -7.64 10.32
N ILE A 199 5.15 -7.75 11.12
CA ILE A 199 5.19 -7.39 12.55
C ILE A 199 6.15 -8.30 13.33
N SER A 200 6.26 -9.57 12.95
CA SER A 200 7.14 -10.55 13.59
C SER A 200 8.63 -10.17 13.47
N ALA A 201 9.01 -9.34 12.49
CA ALA A 201 10.36 -8.81 12.37
C ALA A 201 10.81 -8.04 13.65
N VAL A 202 9.89 -7.52 14.42
CA VAL A 202 10.19 -6.87 15.72
C VAL A 202 10.83 -7.85 16.70
N ASP A 203 10.42 -9.12 16.68
CA ASP A 203 11.00 -10.11 17.59
C ASP A 203 12.45 -10.43 17.21
N TYR A 204 12.79 -10.40 15.92
CA TYR A 204 14.16 -10.44 15.48
C TYR A 204 14.95 -9.20 15.91
N LEU A 205 14.40 -8.01 15.71
CA LEU A 205 15.05 -6.75 16.15
C LEU A 205 15.35 -6.73 17.65
N LYS A 206 14.51 -7.33 18.47
CA LYS A 206 14.74 -7.47 19.94
C LYS A 206 15.97 -8.32 20.28
N THR A 207 16.42 -9.19 19.39
CA THR A 207 17.65 -9.99 19.62
C THR A 207 18.92 -9.18 19.39
N LEU A 208 18.82 -8.00 18.77
CA LEU A 208 19.94 -7.12 18.49
C LEU A 208 20.15 -6.11 19.65
N PRO A 209 21.18 -6.28 20.50
CA PRO A 209 21.32 -5.48 21.72
C PRO A 209 21.49 -3.98 21.47
N HIS A 210 22.02 -3.59 20.31
CA HIS A 210 22.22 -2.20 19.90
C HIS A 210 20.94 -1.53 19.36
N VAL A 211 19.84 -2.27 19.15
CA VAL A 211 18.56 -1.72 18.71
C VAL A 211 17.70 -1.28 19.91
N ASP A 212 17.17 -0.08 19.83
CA ASP A 212 16.19 0.43 20.78
C ASP A 212 14.78 0.06 20.31
N THR A 213 14.20 -0.92 20.94
CA THR A 213 12.84 -1.40 20.60
C THR A 213 11.72 -0.42 20.93
N ASP A 214 12.03 0.66 21.70
CA ASP A 214 11.11 1.76 21.93
C ASP A 214 11.13 2.81 20.81
N ARG A 215 11.98 2.63 19.79
CA ARG A 215 12.15 3.52 18.64
C ARG A 215 12.08 2.73 17.32
N ILE A 216 10.99 1.97 17.14
CA ILE A 216 10.76 1.23 15.88
C ILE A 216 9.69 1.93 15.07
N GLY A 217 10.02 2.25 13.81
CA GLY A 217 9.09 2.70 12.79
C GLY A 217 8.77 1.61 11.76
N MET A 218 7.76 1.86 10.95
CA MET A 218 7.40 1.00 9.83
C MET A 218 7.11 1.84 8.59
N MET A 219 7.55 1.39 7.42
CA MET A 219 7.21 2.07 6.17
C MET A 219 7.14 1.11 5.00
N GLY A 220 6.42 1.53 3.95
CA GLY A 220 6.36 0.80 2.71
C GLY A 220 5.61 1.52 1.59
N TRP A 221 5.69 0.96 0.39
CA TRP A 221 5.03 1.43 -0.82
C TRP A 221 3.96 0.45 -1.28
N SER A 222 2.88 0.99 -1.88
CA SER A 222 1.85 0.15 -2.50
C SER A 222 1.31 -0.87 -1.49
N HIS A 223 1.41 -2.16 -1.76
CA HIS A 223 1.08 -3.21 -0.81
C HIS A 223 1.90 -3.12 0.50
N GLY A 224 3.18 -2.70 0.44
CA GLY A 224 3.97 -2.43 1.64
C GLY A 224 3.42 -1.26 2.47
N GLY A 225 2.89 -0.23 1.80
CA GLY A 225 2.14 0.86 2.43
C GLY A 225 0.84 0.37 3.06
N TYR A 226 0.12 -0.51 2.37
CA TYR A 226 -1.04 -1.21 2.88
C TYR A 226 -0.74 -2.01 4.17
N ILE A 227 0.31 -2.83 4.15
CA ILE A 227 0.74 -3.59 5.34
C ILE A 227 1.11 -2.64 6.47
N THR A 228 1.75 -1.51 6.17
CA THR A 228 2.05 -0.48 7.17
C THR A 228 0.77 0.04 7.81
N LEU A 229 -0.23 0.43 7.03
CA LEU A 229 -1.52 0.91 7.55
C LEU A 229 -2.22 -0.17 8.38
N MET A 230 -2.33 -1.40 7.86
CA MET A 230 -2.95 -2.52 8.58
C MET A 230 -2.24 -2.84 9.89
N SER A 231 -0.92 -2.64 9.96
CA SER A 231 -0.14 -2.82 11.17
C SER A 231 -0.40 -1.73 12.22
N LEU A 232 -0.46 -0.45 11.78
CA LEU A 232 -0.68 0.69 12.69
C LEU A 232 -2.13 0.81 13.17
N PHE A 233 -3.08 0.25 12.42
CA PHE A 233 -4.50 0.25 12.77
C PHE A 233 -4.91 -0.96 13.62
N ARG A 234 -3.96 -1.76 14.09
CA ARG A 234 -4.21 -2.79 15.12
C ARG A 234 -4.39 -2.14 16.50
N ASP A 235 -5.16 -2.79 17.36
CA ASP A 235 -5.41 -2.30 18.71
C ASP A 235 -4.12 -2.22 19.55
N ALA A 236 -3.18 -3.14 19.30
CA ALA A 236 -1.85 -3.16 19.90
C ALA A 236 -0.77 -3.44 18.84
N HIS A 237 0.24 -2.60 18.80
CA HIS A 237 1.42 -2.75 17.95
C HIS A 237 2.64 -2.06 18.58
N PRO A 238 3.90 -2.45 18.21
CA PRO A 238 5.12 -1.90 18.83
C PRO A 238 5.62 -0.61 18.17
N PHE A 239 5.02 -0.16 17.08
CA PHE A 239 5.52 0.95 16.27
C PHE A 239 5.26 2.31 16.91
N LYS A 240 6.21 3.23 16.75
CA LYS A 240 6.11 4.63 17.21
C LYS A 240 5.69 5.59 16.11
N ALA A 241 5.89 5.22 14.85
CA ALA A 241 5.50 5.98 13.67
C ALA A 241 5.41 5.06 12.47
N GLY A 242 4.67 5.49 11.43
CA GLY A 242 4.67 4.83 10.14
C GLY A 242 4.56 5.77 8.95
N ALA A 243 5.03 5.30 7.79
CA ALA A 243 4.86 6.01 6.52
C ALA A 243 4.34 5.08 5.44
N ALA A 244 3.23 5.44 4.82
CA ALA A 244 2.60 4.69 3.74
C ALA A 244 2.63 5.53 2.46
N ILE A 245 3.33 5.06 1.44
CA ILE A 245 3.51 5.76 0.17
C ILE A 245 2.70 5.04 -0.90
N VAL A 246 1.78 5.75 -1.55
CA VAL A 246 0.83 5.23 -2.56
C VAL A 246 0.20 3.90 -2.13
N PRO A 247 -0.38 3.83 -0.92
CA PRO A 247 -0.83 2.58 -0.31
C PRO A 247 -2.12 2.05 -0.94
N VAL A 248 -2.33 0.74 -0.93
CA VAL A 248 -3.67 0.19 -1.10
C VAL A 248 -4.49 0.45 0.16
N THR A 249 -5.74 0.89 0.03
CA THR A 249 -6.51 1.41 1.17
C THR A 249 -7.94 0.88 1.30
N ASN A 250 -8.56 0.49 0.19
CA ASN A 250 -9.95 0.04 0.16
C ASN A 250 -10.14 -1.12 -0.84
N LEU A 251 -10.13 -2.34 -0.34
CA LEU A 251 -10.21 -3.56 -1.17
C LEU A 251 -11.57 -3.72 -1.86
N VAL A 252 -12.64 -3.21 -1.26
CA VAL A 252 -13.96 -3.23 -1.90
C VAL A 252 -13.94 -2.36 -3.16
N PHE A 253 -13.41 -1.15 -3.06
CA PHE A 253 -13.28 -0.24 -4.19
C PHE A 253 -12.23 -0.73 -5.20
N ARG A 254 -11.08 -1.23 -4.70
CA ARG A 254 -9.98 -1.71 -5.54
C ARG A 254 -10.43 -2.80 -6.52
N LEU A 255 -11.22 -3.76 -6.09
CA LEU A 255 -11.69 -4.83 -6.95
C LEU A 255 -12.74 -4.37 -7.97
N SER A 256 -13.30 -3.17 -7.82
CA SER A 256 -14.22 -2.61 -8.82
C SER A 256 -13.50 -2.11 -10.08
N TYR A 257 -12.23 -1.73 -9.98
CA TYR A 257 -11.46 -1.19 -11.12
C TYR A 257 -10.27 -2.07 -11.56
N LYS A 258 -9.85 -3.04 -10.76
CA LYS A 258 -8.82 -4.01 -11.16
C LYS A 258 -9.42 -5.07 -12.09
N GLY A 259 -8.59 -5.52 -13.05
CA GLY A 259 -9.02 -6.51 -14.04
C GLY A 259 -9.32 -7.89 -13.47
N PRO A 260 -9.90 -8.78 -14.30
CA PRO A 260 -10.33 -10.12 -13.89
C PRO A 260 -9.23 -10.96 -13.24
N ASP A 261 -8.00 -10.86 -13.72
CA ASP A 261 -6.87 -11.64 -13.19
C ASP A 261 -6.58 -11.26 -11.75
N TYR A 262 -6.54 -9.95 -11.44
CA TYR A 262 -6.36 -9.48 -10.07
C TYR A 262 -7.54 -9.88 -9.16
N GLN A 263 -8.77 -9.77 -9.67
CA GLN A 263 -9.96 -10.20 -8.94
C GLN A 263 -9.90 -11.69 -8.62
N TRP A 264 -9.47 -12.50 -9.56
CA TRP A 264 -9.34 -13.94 -9.40
C TRP A 264 -8.24 -14.28 -8.38
N ASP A 265 -7.03 -13.77 -8.54
CA ASP A 265 -5.91 -14.01 -7.63
C ASP A 265 -6.26 -13.62 -6.17
N PHE A 266 -7.00 -12.52 -6.01
CA PHE A 266 -7.43 -12.08 -4.70
C PHE A 266 -8.53 -12.99 -4.13
N SER A 267 -9.60 -13.23 -4.90
CA SER A 267 -10.80 -13.91 -4.43
C SER A 267 -10.58 -15.41 -4.20
N THR A 268 -9.58 -16.03 -4.84
CA THR A 268 -9.29 -17.46 -4.69
C THR A 268 -8.35 -17.77 -3.52
N GLN A 269 -7.76 -16.78 -2.87
CA GLN A 269 -6.90 -17.01 -1.72
C GLN A 269 -7.64 -17.79 -0.63
N LYS A 270 -6.94 -18.75 -0.01
CA LYS A 270 -7.50 -19.74 0.93
C LYS A 270 -8.40 -19.16 2.02
N ARG A 271 -8.10 -17.96 2.49
CA ARG A 271 -8.83 -17.31 3.59
C ARG A 271 -9.82 -16.24 3.13
N ILE A 272 -9.97 -16.01 1.83
CA ILE A 272 -10.91 -15.05 1.25
C ILE A 272 -12.09 -15.78 0.62
N GLN A 273 -11.84 -16.62 -0.39
CA GLN A 273 -12.82 -17.53 -0.99
C GLN A 273 -14.11 -16.83 -1.45
N GLY A 274 -13.99 -15.81 -2.28
CA GLY A 274 -15.12 -15.11 -2.91
C GLY A 274 -14.85 -13.64 -3.18
N LEU A 275 -15.67 -13.05 -4.01
CA LEU A 275 -15.64 -11.64 -4.42
C LEU A 275 -16.28 -10.72 -3.34
N PRO A 276 -16.09 -9.39 -3.40
CA PRO A 276 -16.62 -8.46 -2.40
C PRO A 276 -18.13 -8.55 -2.15
N PHE A 277 -18.91 -8.82 -3.18
CA PHE A 277 -20.37 -8.96 -3.05
C PHE A 277 -20.79 -10.26 -2.39
N GLU A 278 -19.92 -11.30 -2.41
CA GLU A 278 -20.15 -12.59 -1.77
C GLU A 278 -19.64 -12.64 -0.33
N LYS A 279 -18.53 -11.94 -0.07
CA LYS A 279 -17.81 -11.94 1.21
C LYS A 279 -17.50 -10.53 1.72
N PRO A 280 -18.47 -9.60 1.79
CA PRO A 280 -18.19 -8.19 2.08
C PRO A 280 -17.46 -7.97 3.41
N ALA A 281 -17.75 -8.77 4.42
CA ALA A 281 -17.15 -8.62 5.75
C ALA A 281 -15.63 -8.73 5.74
N ILE A 282 -15.05 -9.70 5.01
CA ILE A 282 -13.59 -9.89 4.98
C ILE A 282 -12.90 -8.76 4.20
N TYR A 283 -13.54 -8.21 3.16
CA TYR A 283 -13.01 -7.07 2.42
C TYR A 283 -13.00 -5.79 3.25
N ILE A 284 -14.03 -5.57 4.05
CA ILE A 284 -14.11 -4.45 5.01
C ILE A 284 -13.04 -4.64 6.09
N GLU A 285 -12.95 -5.82 6.68
CA GLU A 285 -11.97 -6.16 7.71
C GLU A 285 -10.53 -5.92 7.24
N ARG A 286 -10.25 -6.24 5.97
CA ARG A 286 -8.92 -6.12 5.37
C ARG A 286 -8.67 -4.79 4.64
N SER A 287 -9.54 -3.81 4.75
CA SER A 287 -9.36 -2.49 4.15
C SER A 287 -8.98 -1.44 5.20
N PRO A 288 -7.78 -0.86 5.14
CA PRO A 288 -7.33 0.17 6.07
C PRO A 288 -8.32 1.31 6.28
N LEU A 289 -9.02 1.73 5.22
CA LEU A 289 -10.00 2.82 5.26
C LEU A 289 -11.00 2.68 6.40
N TYR A 290 -11.46 1.47 6.69
CA TYR A 290 -12.46 1.23 7.73
C TYR A 290 -11.90 1.20 9.15
N HIS A 291 -10.58 1.29 9.30
CA HIS A 291 -9.88 1.19 10.59
C HIS A 291 -9.15 2.47 11.01
N VAL A 292 -9.34 3.57 10.30
CA VAL A 292 -8.66 4.86 10.56
C VAL A 292 -8.79 5.30 12.02
N ASP A 293 -9.92 5.03 12.67
CA ASP A 293 -10.15 5.39 14.08
C ASP A 293 -9.20 4.70 15.06
N LYS A 294 -8.60 3.58 14.66
CA LYS A 294 -7.64 2.83 15.48
C LYS A 294 -6.24 3.44 15.46
N LEU A 295 -5.97 4.45 14.63
CA LEU A 295 -4.66 5.11 14.60
C LEU A 295 -4.36 5.78 15.95
N LYS A 296 -3.21 5.43 16.54
CA LYS A 296 -2.75 5.91 17.86
C LYS A 296 -1.35 6.54 17.83
N VAL A 297 -0.66 6.46 16.70
CA VAL A 297 0.72 6.96 16.53
C VAL A 297 0.81 7.82 15.28
N PRO A 298 1.81 8.70 15.16
CA PRO A 298 2.01 9.49 13.96
C PRO A 298 2.11 8.65 12.68
N LEU A 299 1.42 9.09 11.63
CA LEU A 299 1.36 8.46 10.32
C LEU A 299 1.58 9.48 9.21
N LEU A 300 2.50 9.20 8.30
CA LEU A 300 2.71 9.95 7.07
C LEU A 300 2.10 9.18 5.89
N VAL A 301 1.31 9.85 5.05
CA VAL A 301 0.75 9.26 3.83
C VAL A 301 1.04 10.15 2.62
N HIS A 302 1.71 9.59 1.62
CA HIS A 302 1.95 10.25 0.34
C HIS A 302 1.18 9.55 -0.78
N VAL A 303 0.49 10.31 -1.62
CA VAL A 303 -0.30 9.81 -2.75
C VAL A 303 -0.05 10.65 -4.00
N ALA A 304 -0.35 10.10 -5.19
CA ALA A 304 -0.16 10.78 -6.47
C ALA A 304 -1.47 10.78 -7.27
N THR A 305 -1.82 11.92 -7.87
CA THR A 305 -3.11 12.07 -8.60
C THR A 305 -3.16 11.26 -9.89
N ASN A 306 -2.01 10.99 -10.52
CA ASN A 306 -1.87 10.22 -11.75
C ASN A 306 -1.39 8.78 -11.50
N ASP A 307 -1.62 8.24 -10.31
CA ASP A 307 -1.33 6.83 -9.99
C ASP A 307 -2.26 5.91 -10.82
N LEU A 308 -1.65 5.02 -11.63
CA LEU A 308 -2.37 4.08 -12.48
C LEU A 308 -2.49 2.68 -11.86
N ASP A 309 -1.82 2.41 -10.75
CA ASP A 309 -1.92 1.12 -10.06
C ASP A 309 -2.86 1.17 -8.86
N VAL A 310 -2.65 2.11 -7.94
CA VAL A 310 -3.63 2.46 -6.91
C VAL A 310 -4.37 3.71 -7.37
N ASN A 311 -5.63 3.53 -7.78
CA ASN A 311 -6.42 4.65 -8.29
C ASN A 311 -6.49 5.77 -7.25
N TYR A 312 -6.20 7.01 -7.67
CA TYR A 312 -6.20 8.17 -6.78
C TYR A 312 -7.50 8.32 -5.95
N VAL A 313 -8.64 7.94 -6.53
CA VAL A 313 -9.93 7.99 -5.80
C VAL A 313 -9.93 7.01 -4.62
N GLU A 314 -9.23 5.86 -4.71
CA GLU A 314 -9.03 4.97 -3.57
C GLU A 314 -8.21 5.66 -2.47
N ASP A 315 -7.10 6.27 -2.85
CA ASP A 315 -6.21 6.97 -1.92
C ASP A 315 -6.86 8.24 -1.32
N GLN A 316 -7.65 8.96 -2.11
CA GLN A 316 -8.36 10.13 -1.63
C GLN A 316 -9.30 9.80 -0.47
N GLN A 317 -9.97 8.66 -0.51
CA GLN A 317 -10.87 8.23 0.57
C GLN A 317 -10.15 8.15 1.91
N ILE A 318 -8.96 7.53 1.96
CA ILE A 318 -8.23 7.43 3.23
C ILE A 318 -7.60 8.77 3.63
N VAL A 319 -7.14 9.58 2.68
CA VAL A 319 -6.61 10.92 2.95
C VAL A 319 -7.68 11.79 3.62
N ASP A 320 -8.89 11.79 3.09
CA ASP A 320 -10.00 12.56 3.64
C ASP A 320 -10.45 12.02 5.01
N ALA A 321 -10.49 10.70 5.16
CA ALA A 321 -10.80 10.08 6.45
C ALA A 321 -9.75 10.41 7.53
N LEU A 322 -8.46 10.36 7.19
CA LEU A 322 -7.37 10.72 8.10
C LEU A 322 -7.42 12.19 8.48
N ARG A 323 -7.60 13.09 7.52
CA ARG A 323 -7.69 14.55 7.76
C ARG A 323 -8.87 14.92 8.64
N SER A 324 -10.01 14.25 8.48
CA SER A 324 -11.19 14.55 9.25
C SER A 324 -11.21 13.91 10.65
N ARG A 325 -10.64 12.72 10.79
CA ARG A 325 -10.77 11.91 12.01
C ARG A 325 -9.49 11.83 12.86
N LYS A 326 -8.32 12.06 12.25
CA LYS A 326 -7.00 11.93 12.90
C LYS A 326 -6.05 13.09 12.52
N PRO A 327 -6.51 14.36 12.52
CA PRO A 327 -5.71 15.49 12.07
C PRO A 327 -4.41 15.69 12.88
N ASP A 328 -4.41 15.32 14.16
CA ASP A 328 -3.25 15.49 15.05
C ASP A 328 -2.21 14.37 14.90
N LEU A 329 -2.56 13.26 14.23
CA LEU A 329 -1.70 12.09 14.08
C LEU A 329 -1.28 11.84 12.63
N ALA A 330 -2.07 12.28 11.66
CA ALA A 330 -1.82 11.99 10.25
C ALA A 330 -1.35 13.22 9.48
N GLU A 331 -0.15 13.13 8.91
CA GLU A 331 0.33 14.03 7.87
C GLU A 331 0.05 13.39 6.51
N THR A 332 -0.62 14.12 5.62
CA THR A 332 -0.93 13.63 4.28
C THR A 332 -0.44 14.60 3.21
N LYS A 333 0.21 14.09 2.17
CA LYS A 333 0.64 14.89 1.01
C LYS A 333 0.15 14.26 -0.28
N THR A 334 -0.60 15.03 -1.06
CA THR A 334 -0.96 14.69 -2.44
C THR A 334 -0.01 15.37 -3.40
N TYR A 335 0.65 14.59 -4.25
CA TYR A 335 1.47 15.05 -5.36
C TYR A 335 0.61 15.09 -6.62
N VAL A 336 0.48 16.29 -7.20
CA VAL A 336 -0.34 16.50 -8.39
C VAL A 336 0.49 16.20 -9.62
N ASP A 337 0.07 15.20 -10.39
CA ASP A 337 0.68 14.75 -11.65
C ASP A 337 2.23 14.69 -11.61
N PRO A 338 2.81 14.01 -10.58
CA PRO A 338 4.26 13.90 -10.53
C PRO A 338 4.80 13.14 -11.75
N PRO A 339 6.08 13.37 -12.13
CA PRO A 339 6.68 12.69 -13.26
C PRO A 339 6.55 11.17 -13.15
N THR A 340 6.08 10.56 -14.24
CA THR A 340 5.87 9.11 -14.31
C THR A 340 7.19 8.36 -14.58
N TRP A 341 7.25 7.12 -14.08
CA TRP A 341 8.37 6.23 -14.32
C TRP A 341 7.84 4.81 -14.58
N GLY A 342 8.04 4.32 -15.79
CA GLY A 342 7.44 3.05 -16.23
C GLY A 342 5.95 3.17 -16.55
N SER A 343 5.24 2.04 -16.55
CA SER A 343 3.84 1.94 -16.98
C SER A 343 2.81 2.21 -15.86
N SER A 344 3.26 2.39 -14.61
CA SER A 344 2.36 2.55 -13.45
C SER A 344 2.03 4.02 -13.10
N GLY A 345 2.36 4.96 -14.00
CA GLY A 345 2.09 6.38 -13.78
C GLY A 345 2.80 6.93 -12.54
N GLY A 346 2.08 7.72 -11.75
CA GLY A 346 2.58 8.32 -10.51
C GLY A 346 2.86 7.33 -9.39
N HIS A 347 2.49 6.06 -9.53
CA HIS A 347 2.71 5.03 -8.50
C HIS A 347 4.18 4.87 -8.09
N SER A 348 5.10 5.17 -8.98
CA SER A 348 6.55 5.07 -8.74
C SER A 348 7.24 6.41 -8.53
N PHE A 349 6.51 7.52 -8.37
CA PHE A 349 7.06 8.87 -8.35
C PHE A 349 8.19 9.07 -7.31
N SER A 350 8.10 8.40 -6.16
CA SER A 350 9.03 8.57 -5.04
C SER A 350 10.17 7.53 -5.00
N ARG A 351 10.27 6.62 -6.01
CA ARG A 351 11.27 5.55 -6.03
C ARG A 351 11.91 5.33 -7.41
N ARG A 352 12.12 6.43 -8.10
CA ARG A 352 12.76 6.43 -9.43
C ARG A 352 14.25 6.20 -9.27
N VAL A 353 14.71 5.07 -9.77
CA VAL A 353 16.12 4.64 -9.73
C VAL A 353 16.49 4.01 -11.07
N ASP A 354 17.63 4.36 -11.59
CA ASP A 354 18.19 3.66 -12.76
C ASP A 354 18.60 2.24 -12.33
N ALA A 355 17.99 1.23 -12.94
CA ALA A 355 18.20 -0.18 -12.55
C ALA A 355 19.62 -0.71 -12.84
N LYS A 356 20.36 -0.07 -13.74
CA LYS A 356 21.73 -0.50 -14.09
C LYS A 356 22.75 0.11 -13.13
N THR A 357 22.63 1.40 -12.86
CA THR A 357 23.58 2.16 -12.03
C THR A 357 23.21 2.18 -10.55
N LEU A 358 21.96 1.85 -10.23
CA LEU A 358 21.33 2.00 -8.90
C LEU A 358 21.40 3.45 -8.37
N GLN A 359 21.47 4.42 -9.26
CA GLN A 359 21.42 5.84 -8.91
C GLN A 359 19.98 6.35 -8.92
N ARG A 360 19.65 7.22 -7.97
CA ARG A 360 18.36 7.89 -7.93
C ARG A 360 18.21 8.78 -9.16
N VAL A 361 17.01 8.76 -9.75
CA VAL A 361 16.59 9.67 -10.82
C VAL A 361 15.62 10.67 -10.20
N ASP A 362 16.19 11.62 -9.45
CA ASP A 362 15.40 12.53 -8.65
C ASP A 362 14.56 13.49 -9.49
N SER A 363 13.33 13.72 -9.07
CA SER A 363 12.47 14.84 -9.43
C SER A 363 12.20 15.68 -8.19
N PRO A 364 11.71 16.93 -8.33
CA PRO A 364 11.34 17.74 -7.17
C PRO A 364 10.38 17.01 -6.21
N GLU A 365 9.41 16.26 -6.75
CA GLU A 365 8.42 15.52 -5.98
C GLU A 365 9.06 14.33 -5.24
N GLN A 366 9.99 13.62 -5.88
CA GLN A 366 10.73 12.53 -5.22
C GLN A 366 11.59 13.08 -4.08
N ILE A 367 12.29 14.19 -4.30
CA ILE A 367 13.10 14.85 -3.28
C ILE A 367 12.22 15.31 -2.12
N ASP A 368 11.10 16.01 -2.40
CA ASP A 368 10.17 16.47 -1.36
C ASP A 368 9.58 15.30 -0.56
N SER A 369 9.17 14.22 -1.25
CA SER A 369 8.63 13.03 -0.60
C SER A 369 9.62 12.41 0.39
N TRP A 370 10.90 12.27 0.00
CA TRP A 370 11.93 11.72 0.87
C TRP A 370 12.31 12.66 1.99
N ASN A 371 12.45 13.96 1.74
CA ASN A 371 12.75 14.93 2.77
C ASN A 371 11.67 14.95 3.86
N ARG A 372 10.38 14.91 3.47
CA ARG A 372 9.26 14.78 4.43
C ARG A 372 9.34 13.47 5.21
N THR A 373 9.61 12.36 4.52
CA THR A 373 9.72 11.05 5.16
C THR A 373 10.85 11.04 6.21
N TRP A 374 12.02 11.61 5.88
CA TRP A 374 13.13 11.64 6.83
C TRP A 374 12.87 12.59 7.99
N VAL A 375 12.40 13.81 7.72
CA VAL A 375 12.05 14.78 8.79
C VAL A 375 11.00 14.18 9.73
N PHE A 376 9.98 13.55 9.20
CA PHE A 376 8.93 12.89 9.98
C PHE A 376 9.50 11.81 10.91
N PHE A 377 10.29 10.88 10.39
CA PHE A 377 10.85 9.80 11.21
C PHE A 377 11.94 10.31 12.17
N GLU A 378 12.78 11.26 11.75
CA GLU A 378 13.82 11.84 12.62
C GLU A 378 13.23 12.56 13.80
N TRP A 379 12.13 13.27 13.62
CA TRP A 379 11.43 13.94 14.71
C TRP A 379 10.92 12.96 15.77
N ILE A 380 10.44 11.81 15.35
CA ILE A 380 9.80 10.84 16.24
C ILE A 380 10.79 9.81 16.77
N LEU A 381 11.58 9.21 15.87
CA LEU A 381 12.47 8.08 16.21
C LEU A 381 13.87 8.53 16.63
N ARG A 382 14.29 9.75 16.29
CA ARG A 382 15.57 10.36 16.68
C ARG A 382 16.77 9.43 16.43
N PRO A 383 17.02 9.00 15.19
CA PRO A 383 18.07 8.03 14.87
C PRO A 383 19.49 8.54 15.20
N TYR A 384 19.68 9.84 15.29
CA TYR A 384 20.92 10.50 15.65
C TYR A 384 21.24 10.42 17.16
N GLU A 385 20.25 10.18 18.01
CA GLU A 385 20.44 10.02 19.45
C GLU A 385 21.06 8.65 19.76
N ASP A 386 22.23 8.66 20.38
CA ASP A 386 22.87 7.47 20.94
C ASP A 386 22.43 7.29 22.41
N ARG A 387 21.36 6.54 22.62
CA ARG A 387 20.81 6.28 23.96
C ARG A 387 21.63 5.27 24.78
N SER A 388 22.70 4.70 24.18
CA SER A 388 23.66 3.90 24.97
C SER A 388 24.55 4.76 25.86
N LYS A 389 24.62 6.07 25.64
CA LYS A 389 25.39 7.03 26.41
C LYS A 389 24.51 7.73 27.43
N PRO A 390 25.04 8.07 28.66
CA PRO A 390 24.33 8.88 29.63
C PRO A 390 23.98 10.21 28.97
N THR A 391 22.77 10.69 29.20
CA THR A 391 22.37 12.05 28.78
C THR A 391 23.22 13.04 29.60
N THR A 392 24.21 13.66 28.98
CA THR A 392 24.87 14.83 29.57
C THR A 392 23.80 15.92 29.69
N LYS A 393 23.39 16.19 30.92
CA LYS A 393 22.50 17.31 31.25
C LYS A 393 23.23 18.64 31.09
#